data_0c2ec3855f034f71d79fbe9aeb7ed1c9
#
_entry.id   0c2ec3855f034f71d79fbe9aeb7ed1c9
#
_cell.length_a   1.000
_cell.length_b   1.000
_cell.length_c   1.000
_cell.angle_alpha   90.00
_cell.angle_beta   90.00
_cell.angle_gamma   90.00
#
_symmetry.space_group_name_H-M   'P 1'
#
loop_
_entity.id
_entity.type
_entity.pdbx_description
1 polymer ?
#
loop_
_entity_poly.entity_id
_entity_poly.type
_entity_poly.pdbx_seq_one_letter_code
_entity_poly.pdbx_strand_id
1 'polypeptide(L)'
;MPVSVPQGLPAEEQLKKEGLLLSTEKEGRALKVLVLNLMPTKLETELQLARLLGRTPLPVKMEMLGVHRMPRHTSAVHMQRFYQSFEAVEEQYYDGLILTGTLVKRMPFEQVEYWPELCRILRWSITHAGSTMHICWSAQAGLYYHYGIEKQVLSQKLSGIFSHTVCAPENPLMAGFDDVFTAPHSRYSAVETAGIRTVPEPEILAESGEAGVYAIWAKKRRQLFVLGHPEYDRDSLQKEYLRDLTADRGLRPPEHCFVEGNLNHPVPCTWRSGATLLFANWLGVLAEKIYPALSR
;
A
#
# COMPACT_ATOMS: atom_id res chain seq x y z
N MET A 1 -4.16 7.15 -20.23
CA MET A 1 -3.43 6.96 -18.95
C MET A 1 -3.57 5.51 -18.61
N PRO A 2 -2.49 4.81 -18.31
CA PRO A 2 -2.61 3.44 -18.70
C PRO A 2 -2.09 2.47 -17.64
N VAL A 3 -3.00 1.80 -16.97
CA VAL A 3 -2.68 0.54 -16.28
C VAL A 3 -3.23 -0.63 -17.08
N SER A 4 -2.46 -1.70 -17.25
CA SER A 4 -2.97 -3.00 -17.66
C SER A 4 -3.01 -3.93 -16.45
N VAL A 5 -4.08 -4.70 -16.36
CA VAL A 5 -4.33 -5.68 -15.31
C VAL A 5 -4.47 -7.06 -15.94
N PRO A 6 -4.39 -8.17 -15.18
CA PRO A 6 -4.68 -9.49 -15.71
C PRO A 6 -6.03 -9.54 -16.46
N GLN A 7 -6.05 -10.11 -17.66
CA GLN A 7 -7.23 -10.13 -18.51
C GLN A 7 -8.44 -10.76 -17.82
N GLY A 8 -9.55 -10.03 -17.79
CA GLY A 8 -10.79 -10.46 -17.16
C GLY A 8 -10.82 -10.31 -15.64
N LEU A 9 -9.86 -9.60 -15.05
CA LEU A 9 -9.93 -9.22 -13.64
C LEU A 9 -11.19 -8.36 -13.41
N PRO A 10 -11.98 -8.58 -12.35
CA PRO A 10 -13.21 -7.79 -12.10
C PRO A 10 -13.00 -6.28 -12.08
N ALA A 11 -11.83 -5.82 -11.64
CA ALA A 11 -11.45 -4.41 -11.67
C ALA A 11 -11.41 -3.81 -13.09
N GLU A 12 -11.23 -4.62 -14.13
CA GLU A 12 -11.06 -4.17 -15.53
C GLU A 12 -12.25 -3.35 -16.03
N GLU A 13 -13.48 -3.79 -15.76
CA GLU A 13 -14.68 -3.07 -16.21
C GLU A 13 -14.81 -1.69 -15.57
N GLN A 14 -14.50 -1.58 -14.28
CA GLN A 14 -14.57 -0.31 -13.57
C GLN A 14 -13.47 0.64 -14.04
N LEU A 15 -12.24 0.14 -14.26
CA LEU A 15 -11.13 0.92 -14.81
C LEU A 15 -11.42 1.42 -16.23
N LYS A 16 -12.12 0.64 -17.07
CA LYS A 16 -12.62 1.08 -18.38
C LYS A 16 -13.56 2.27 -18.26
N LYS A 17 -14.55 2.19 -17.37
CA LYS A 17 -15.52 3.28 -17.12
C LYS A 17 -14.82 4.54 -16.62
N GLU A 18 -13.73 4.40 -15.86
CA GLU A 18 -12.94 5.51 -15.32
C GLU A 18 -11.88 6.04 -16.33
N GLY A 19 -11.73 5.43 -17.51
CA GLY A 19 -10.75 5.82 -18.53
C GLY A 19 -9.30 5.56 -18.13
N LEU A 20 -9.06 4.58 -17.26
CA LEU A 20 -7.74 4.26 -16.70
C LEU A 20 -7.05 3.04 -17.32
N LEU A 21 -7.72 2.34 -18.25
CA LEU A 21 -7.11 1.17 -18.90
C LEU A 21 -6.19 1.53 -20.05
N LEU A 22 -5.10 0.75 -20.17
CA LEU A 22 -4.27 0.71 -21.37
C LEU A 22 -5.05 0.12 -22.55
N SER A 23 -5.06 0.87 -23.64
CA SER A 23 -5.15 0.31 -24.97
C SER A 23 -3.82 -0.41 -25.27
N THR A 24 -3.88 -1.64 -25.73
CA THR A 24 -2.77 -2.60 -25.89
C THR A 24 -1.67 -2.19 -26.90
N GLU A 25 -1.69 -0.98 -27.45
CA GLU A 25 -0.88 -0.61 -28.60
C GLU A 25 -0.12 0.73 -28.48
N LYS A 26 0.36 1.14 -27.31
CA LYS A 26 1.20 2.34 -27.24
C LYS A 26 2.64 2.04 -26.91
N GLU A 27 3.51 2.58 -27.79
CA GLU A 27 4.96 2.57 -27.76
C GLU A 27 5.52 2.93 -26.38
N GLY A 28 6.39 2.08 -25.88
CA GLY A 28 7.12 2.24 -24.63
C GLY A 28 7.04 1.02 -23.74
N ARG A 29 8.11 0.75 -23.00
CA ARG A 29 8.14 -0.33 -22.03
C ARG A 29 7.26 0.03 -20.82
N ALA A 30 6.19 -0.71 -20.58
CA ALA A 30 5.40 -0.58 -19.37
C ALA A 30 6.22 -0.99 -18.13
N LEU A 31 6.07 -0.24 -17.04
CA LEU A 31 6.60 -0.62 -15.73
C LEU A 31 5.89 -1.88 -15.24
N LYS A 32 6.66 -2.94 -14.96
CA LYS A 32 6.12 -4.17 -14.36
C LYS A 32 6.00 -4.00 -12.85
N VAL A 33 4.78 -3.97 -12.34
CA VAL A 33 4.50 -3.88 -10.90
C VAL A 33 3.82 -5.15 -10.43
N LEU A 34 4.50 -5.90 -9.56
CA LEU A 34 3.94 -7.06 -8.88
C LEU A 34 3.24 -6.61 -7.59
N VAL A 35 2.05 -7.12 -7.33
CA VAL A 35 1.28 -6.81 -6.11
C VAL A 35 1.10 -8.07 -5.28
N LEU A 36 1.79 -8.17 -4.15
CA LEU A 36 1.50 -9.16 -3.11
C LEU A 36 0.29 -8.68 -2.31
N ASN A 37 -0.87 -9.21 -2.66
CA ASN A 37 -2.12 -8.84 -2.01
C ASN A 37 -2.42 -9.78 -0.83
N LEU A 38 -2.19 -9.31 0.39
CA LEU A 38 -2.44 -10.05 1.63
C LEU A 38 -3.83 -9.77 2.23
N MET A 39 -4.61 -8.84 1.64
CA MET A 39 -5.95 -8.51 2.11
C MET A 39 -6.92 -9.66 1.88
N PRO A 40 -7.85 -9.93 2.82
CA PRO A 40 -8.86 -10.98 2.64
C PRO A 40 -9.90 -10.64 1.57
N THR A 41 -10.20 -9.34 1.37
CA THR A 41 -11.10 -8.82 0.33
C THR A 41 -10.28 -8.40 -0.89
N LYS A 42 -9.83 -9.40 -1.68
CA LYS A 42 -8.91 -9.20 -2.81
C LYS A 42 -9.42 -8.19 -3.83
N LEU A 43 -10.67 -8.33 -4.27
CA LEU A 43 -11.25 -7.56 -5.37
C LEU A 43 -11.24 -6.05 -5.11
N GLU A 44 -11.55 -5.63 -3.89
CA GLU A 44 -11.55 -4.23 -3.52
C GLU A 44 -10.13 -3.64 -3.60
N THR A 45 -9.16 -4.34 -3.02
CA THR A 45 -7.75 -3.92 -3.02
C THR A 45 -7.15 -3.91 -4.44
N GLU A 46 -7.50 -4.88 -5.28
CA GLU A 46 -7.12 -4.92 -6.70
C GLU A 46 -7.54 -3.65 -7.43
N LEU A 47 -8.80 -3.24 -7.27
CA LEU A 47 -9.35 -2.05 -7.89
C LEU A 47 -8.71 -0.77 -7.33
N GLN A 48 -8.56 -0.67 -6.01
CA GLN A 48 -7.95 0.48 -5.34
C GLN A 48 -6.52 0.74 -5.82
N LEU A 49 -5.69 -0.30 -5.85
CA LEU A 49 -4.29 -0.18 -6.32
C LEU A 49 -4.21 0.09 -7.83
N ALA A 50 -5.02 -0.60 -8.62
CA ALA A 50 -5.05 -0.38 -10.06
C ALA A 50 -5.45 1.05 -10.43
N ARG A 51 -6.37 1.68 -9.68
CA ARG A 51 -6.72 3.10 -9.85
C ARG A 51 -5.54 4.03 -9.58
N LEU A 52 -4.80 3.81 -8.50
CA LEU A 52 -3.64 4.64 -8.16
C LEU A 52 -2.52 4.48 -9.19
N LEU A 53 -2.22 3.25 -9.59
CA LEU A 53 -1.24 2.95 -10.63
C LEU A 53 -1.64 3.52 -12.00
N GLY A 54 -2.95 3.53 -12.32
CA GLY A 54 -3.47 4.06 -13.57
C GLY A 54 -3.59 5.59 -13.64
N ARG A 55 -3.42 6.31 -12.52
CA ARG A 55 -3.53 7.78 -12.46
C ARG A 55 -2.22 8.51 -12.71
N THR A 56 -1.28 7.90 -13.41
CA THR A 56 0.00 8.48 -13.78
C THR A 56 0.19 8.46 -15.29
N PRO A 57 1.04 9.29 -15.87
CA PRO A 57 1.32 9.27 -17.30
C PRO A 57 2.15 8.04 -17.74
N LEU A 58 2.76 7.33 -16.79
CA LEU A 58 3.61 6.17 -17.07
C LEU A 58 2.77 4.90 -17.30
N PRO A 59 3.05 4.12 -18.36
CA PRO A 59 2.37 2.86 -18.59
C PRO A 59 2.78 1.84 -17.53
N VAL A 60 1.81 1.21 -16.88
CA VAL A 60 2.02 0.22 -15.82
C VAL A 60 1.34 -1.10 -16.17
N LYS A 61 2.06 -2.20 -16.05
CA LYS A 61 1.52 -3.56 -16.07
C LYS A 61 1.46 -4.10 -14.65
N MET A 62 0.27 -4.26 -14.10
CA MET A 62 0.02 -4.82 -12.79
C MET A 62 -0.16 -6.33 -12.87
N GLU A 63 0.61 -7.07 -12.08
CA GLU A 63 0.49 -8.52 -11.91
C GLU A 63 0.23 -8.86 -10.43
N MET A 64 -0.47 -9.97 -10.17
CA MET A 64 -0.89 -10.33 -8.82
C MET A 64 -0.11 -11.53 -8.29
N LEU A 65 0.37 -11.40 -7.05
CA LEU A 65 1.04 -12.46 -6.29
C LEU A 65 0.20 -12.82 -5.07
N GLY A 66 -0.01 -14.10 -4.84
CA GLY A 66 -0.63 -14.65 -3.64
C GLY A 66 0.37 -15.38 -2.77
N VAL A 67 0.04 -15.57 -1.48
CA VAL A 67 0.69 -16.54 -0.60
C VAL A 67 -0.05 -17.87 -0.68
N HIS A 68 0.60 -18.98 -0.31
CA HIS A 68 0.00 -20.34 -0.37
C HIS A 68 -1.26 -20.52 0.48
N ARG A 69 -1.63 -19.54 1.27
CA ARG A 69 -2.85 -19.55 2.05
C ARG A 69 -4.05 -19.12 1.20
N MET A 70 -5.10 -19.96 1.21
CA MET A 70 -6.38 -19.60 0.60
C MET A 70 -7.07 -18.47 1.39
N PRO A 71 -7.44 -17.35 0.73
CA PRO A 71 -8.16 -16.26 1.39
C PRO A 71 -9.58 -16.69 1.77
N ARG A 72 -10.07 -16.23 2.92
CA ARG A 72 -11.41 -16.60 3.43
C ARG A 72 -12.57 -15.97 2.64
N HIS A 73 -12.34 -14.86 1.95
CA HIS A 73 -13.38 -14.03 1.32
C HIS A 73 -13.16 -13.86 -0.20
N THR A 74 -12.35 -14.73 -0.80
CA THR A 74 -12.12 -14.73 -2.26
C THR A 74 -12.18 -16.17 -2.74
N SER A 75 -12.85 -16.41 -3.87
CA SER A 75 -13.01 -17.76 -4.40
C SER A 75 -11.69 -18.36 -4.88
N ALA A 76 -11.58 -19.70 -4.79
CA ALA A 76 -10.42 -20.42 -5.32
C ALA A 76 -10.24 -20.18 -6.84
N VAL A 77 -11.34 -20.09 -7.56
CA VAL A 77 -11.34 -19.82 -9.02
C VAL A 77 -10.70 -18.45 -9.32
N HIS A 78 -11.02 -17.41 -8.54
CA HIS A 78 -10.42 -16.09 -8.70
C HIS A 78 -8.91 -16.15 -8.44
N MET A 79 -8.50 -16.83 -7.36
CA MET A 79 -7.07 -16.97 -7.03
C MET A 79 -6.31 -17.73 -8.13
N GLN A 80 -6.81 -18.86 -8.59
CA GLN A 80 -6.17 -19.65 -9.64
C GLN A 80 -6.07 -18.91 -10.97
N ARG A 81 -7.05 -18.06 -11.28
CA ARG A 81 -7.09 -17.34 -12.56
C ARG A 81 -6.19 -16.12 -12.60
N PHE A 82 -6.05 -15.39 -11.49
CA PHE A 82 -5.44 -14.06 -11.50
C PHE A 82 -4.16 -13.94 -10.67
N TYR A 83 -3.90 -14.87 -9.74
CA TYR A 83 -2.78 -14.81 -8.82
C TYR A 83 -1.72 -15.84 -9.17
N GLN A 84 -0.48 -15.39 -9.22
CA GLN A 84 0.68 -16.26 -9.37
C GLN A 84 1.16 -16.72 -7.99
N SER A 85 1.80 -17.89 -7.90
CA SER A 85 2.55 -18.30 -6.73
C SER A 85 3.94 -17.67 -6.73
N PHE A 86 4.63 -17.69 -5.59
CA PHE A 86 5.98 -17.14 -5.51
C PHE A 86 6.95 -17.91 -6.41
N GLU A 87 6.82 -19.22 -6.49
CA GLU A 87 7.65 -20.09 -7.35
C GLU A 87 7.53 -19.75 -8.85
N ALA A 88 6.38 -19.23 -9.26
CA ALA A 88 6.17 -18.83 -10.67
C ALA A 88 6.87 -17.51 -11.02
N VAL A 89 7.23 -16.69 -10.03
CA VAL A 89 7.79 -15.36 -10.21
C VAL A 89 9.23 -15.21 -9.69
N GLU A 90 9.76 -16.16 -8.93
CA GLU A 90 11.03 -16.02 -8.21
C GLU A 90 12.25 -15.78 -9.10
N GLU A 91 12.22 -16.24 -10.35
CA GLU A 91 13.28 -15.98 -11.35
C GLU A 91 13.05 -14.69 -12.16
N GLN A 92 11.94 -13.98 -11.93
CA GLN A 92 11.60 -12.78 -12.69
C GLN A 92 12.07 -11.52 -11.97
N TYR A 93 12.31 -10.45 -12.75
CA TYR A 93 12.58 -9.12 -12.24
C TYR A 93 11.36 -8.22 -12.49
N TYR A 94 11.00 -7.43 -11.47
CA TYR A 94 9.94 -6.44 -11.51
C TYR A 94 10.50 -5.04 -11.28
N ASP A 95 9.95 -4.04 -11.96
CA ASP A 95 10.33 -2.65 -11.72
C ASP A 95 9.86 -2.19 -10.34
N GLY A 96 8.68 -2.66 -9.90
CA GLY A 96 8.13 -2.39 -8.59
C GLY A 96 7.46 -3.60 -7.94
N LEU A 97 7.48 -3.66 -6.61
CA LEU A 97 6.71 -4.61 -5.80
C LEU A 97 5.90 -3.85 -4.76
N ILE A 98 4.60 -4.09 -4.71
CA ILE A 98 3.71 -3.58 -3.66
C ILE A 98 3.30 -4.73 -2.74
N LEU A 99 3.47 -4.56 -1.43
CA LEU A 99 2.97 -5.48 -0.41
C LEU A 99 1.84 -4.78 0.36
N THR A 100 0.64 -5.37 0.35
CA THR A 100 -0.52 -4.77 0.98
C THR A 100 -0.58 -5.02 2.49
N GLY A 101 -1.46 -4.30 3.18
CA GLY A 101 -1.86 -4.64 4.53
C GLY A 101 -2.54 -6.00 4.63
N THR A 102 -2.84 -6.39 5.86
CA THR A 102 -3.61 -7.61 6.17
C THR A 102 -4.39 -7.43 7.47
N LEU A 103 -5.41 -8.25 7.71
CA LEU A 103 -6.21 -8.21 8.94
C LEU A 103 -5.60 -9.04 10.09
N VAL A 104 -4.30 -9.09 10.20
CA VAL A 104 -3.59 -9.69 11.35
C VAL A 104 -3.51 -8.65 12.45
N LYS A 105 -4.46 -8.67 13.39
CA LYS A 105 -4.66 -7.60 14.39
C LYS A 105 -3.45 -7.40 15.32
N ARG A 106 -3.23 -8.29 16.29
CA ARG A 106 -2.25 -8.14 17.38
C ARG A 106 -1.20 -9.25 17.42
N MET A 107 -1.28 -10.18 16.50
CA MET A 107 -0.43 -11.37 16.45
C MET A 107 1.04 -10.99 16.17
N PRO A 108 2.03 -11.56 16.86
CA PRO A 108 3.44 -11.48 16.48
C PRO A 108 3.66 -11.90 15.03
N PHE A 109 4.68 -11.35 14.38
CA PHE A 109 4.94 -11.64 12.96
C PHE A 109 5.21 -13.12 12.73
N GLU A 110 5.98 -13.75 13.59
CA GLU A 110 6.40 -15.16 13.51
C GLU A 110 5.24 -16.15 13.66
N GLN A 111 4.14 -15.71 14.26
CA GLN A 111 2.93 -16.54 14.42
C GLN A 111 1.98 -16.44 13.23
N VAL A 112 2.28 -15.57 12.25
CA VAL A 112 1.49 -15.48 11.03
C VAL A 112 1.81 -16.66 10.14
N GLU A 113 0.78 -17.42 9.74
CA GLU A 113 0.90 -18.68 8.99
C GLU A 113 1.82 -18.59 7.76
N TYR A 114 1.73 -17.50 7.01
CA TYR A 114 2.54 -17.25 5.80
C TYR A 114 3.83 -16.46 6.09
N TRP A 115 4.24 -16.28 7.34
CA TRP A 115 5.44 -15.51 7.68
C TRP A 115 6.72 -16.05 7.05
N PRO A 116 6.98 -17.38 7.05
CA PRO A 116 8.16 -17.92 6.38
C PRO A 116 8.22 -17.61 4.88
N GLU A 117 7.08 -17.71 4.18
CA GLU A 117 6.97 -17.37 2.77
C GLU A 117 7.16 -15.86 2.55
N LEU A 118 6.55 -15.02 3.39
CA LEU A 118 6.74 -13.57 3.34
C LEU A 118 8.21 -13.20 3.53
N CYS A 119 8.93 -13.83 4.45
CA CYS A 119 10.37 -13.62 4.64
C CYS A 119 11.19 -13.98 3.39
N ARG A 120 10.82 -15.05 2.66
CA ARG A 120 11.44 -15.38 1.36
C ARG A 120 11.20 -14.26 0.34
N ILE A 121 9.97 -13.78 0.23
CA ILE A 121 9.59 -12.69 -0.69
C ILE A 121 10.30 -11.39 -0.32
N LEU A 122 10.37 -11.02 0.96
CA LEU A 122 11.08 -9.83 1.44
C LEU A 122 12.57 -9.88 1.10
N ARG A 123 13.21 -11.04 1.27
CA ARG A 123 14.62 -11.25 0.88
C ARG A 123 14.82 -11.13 -0.63
N TRP A 124 13.98 -11.81 -1.40
CA TRP A 124 13.97 -11.82 -2.86
C TRP A 124 13.79 -10.41 -3.44
N SER A 125 12.93 -9.60 -2.83
CA SER A 125 12.62 -8.25 -3.32
C SER A 125 13.84 -7.33 -3.40
N ILE A 126 14.87 -7.56 -2.57
CA ILE A 126 16.10 -6.74 -2.57
C ILE A 126 16.84 -6.80 -3.90
N THR A 127 16.80 -7.95 -4.57
CA THR A 127 17.55 -8.20 -5.83
C THR A 127 16.65 -8.28 -7.06
N HIS A 128 15.35 -8.56 -6.91
CA HIS A 128 14.42 -8.81 -8.00
C HIS A 128 13.33 -7.72 -8.15
N ALA A 129 13.35 -6.69 -7.30
CA ALA A 129 12.50 -5.51 -7.46
C ALA A 129 13.32 -4.23 -7.56
N GLY A 130 12.97 -3.36 -8.49
CA GLY A 130 13.61 -2.05 -8.66
C GLY A 130 13.34 -1.13 -7.45
N SER A 131 12.15 -1.21 -6.88
CA SER A 131 11.78 -0.62 -5.59
C SER A 131 10.61 -1.39 -4.99
N THR A 132 10.45 -1.36 -3.67
CA THR A 132 9.31 -1.94 -2.97
C THR A 132 8.49 -0.88 -2.24
N MET A 133 7.15 -1.00 -2.29
CA MET A 133 6.23 -0.23 -1.46
C MET A 133 5.51 -1.17 -0.51
N HIS A 134 5.66 -0.95 0.77
CA HIS A 134 5.01 -1.71 1.83
C HIS A 134 3.89 -0.87 2.43
N ILE A 135 2.67 -1.41 2.53
CA ILE A 135 1.49 -0.68 3.01
C ILE A 135 1.00 -1.26 4.34
N CYS A 136 0.77 -0.40 5.32
CA CYS A 136 0.18 -0.69 6.63
C CYS A 136 0.92 -1.81 7.37
N TRP A 137 0.30 -2.97 7.55
CA TRP A 137 0.91 -4.11 8.26
C TRP A 137 2.20 -4.60 7.58
N SER A 138 2.23 -4.65 6.24
CA SER A 138 3.45 -5.02 5.52
C SER A 138 4.56 -3.99 5.68
N ALA A 139 4.24 -2.72 5.91
CA ALA A 139 5.24 -1.72 6.26
C ALA A 139 5.89 -2.04 7.60
N GLN A 140 5.10 -2.40 8.61
CA GLN A 140 5.62 -2.83 9.91
C GLN A 140 6.44 -4.13 9.79
N ALA A 141 5.94 -5.10 9.03
CA ALA A 141 6.63 -6.38 8.79
C ALA A 141 7.97 -6.19 8.06
N GLY A 142 8.01 -5.32 7.05
CA GLY A 142 9.24 -4.99 6.32
C GLY A 142 10.25 -4.24 7.19
N LEU A 143 9.82 -3.28 8.00
CA LEU A 143 10.67 -2.59 8.97
C LEU A 143 11.26 -3.55 10.01
N TYR A 144 10.45 -4.47 10.50
CA TYR A 144 10.93 -5.52 11.40
C TYR A 144 11.94 -6.44 10.72
N TYR A 145 11.60 -6.99 9.57
CA TYR A 145 12.45 -7.96 8.87
C TYR A 145 13.80 -7.38 8.43
N HIS A 146 13.80 -6.16 7.87
CA HIS A 146 15.01 -5.57 7.28
C HIS A 146 15.85 -4.76 8.26
N TYR A 147 15.23 -4.23 9.32
CA TYR A 147 15.87 -3.24 10.21
C TYR A 147 15.74 -3.58 11.70
N GLY A 148 15.04 -4.67 12.05
CA GLY A 148 14.81 -5.04 13.46
C GLY A 148 13.92 -4.07 14.22
N ILE A 149 13.15 -3.21 13.52
CA ILE A 149 12.28 -2.23 14.15
C ILE A 149 10.96 -2.91 14.53
N GLU A 150 10.73 -3.07 15.82
CA GLU A 150 9.56 -3.77 16.36
C GLU A 150 8.29 -2.93 16.27
N LYS A 151 7.15 -3.60 16.15
CA LYS A 151 5.84 -2.98 16.32
C LYS A 151 5.39 -3.03 17.77
N GLN A 152 4.66 -2.02 18.19
CA GLN A 152 3.95 -2.00 19.46
C GLN A 152 2.46 -2.24 19.23
N VAL A 153 1.87 -3.08 20.08
CA VAL A 153 0.42 -3.32 20.07
C VAL A 153 -0.28 -2.16 20.77
N LEU A 154 -1.24 -1.55 20.07
CA LEU A 154 -2.04 -0.46 20.63
C LEU A 154 -3.13 -1.01 21.56
N SER A 155 -3.44 -0.28 22.62
CA SER A 155 -4.54 -0.59 23.53
C SER A 155 -5.90 -0.56 22.83
N GLN A 156 -6.06 0.38 21.88
CA GLN A 156 -7.25 0.55 21.04
C GLN A 156 -6.86 0.60 19.56
N LYS A 157 -7.83 0.32 18.67
CA LYS A 157 -7.64 0.48 17.22
C LYS A 157 -7.43 1.96 16.91
N LEU A 158 -6.33 2.30 16.25
CA LEU A 158 -6.14 3.59 15.61
C LEU A 158 -6.86 3.54 14.28
N SER A 159 -7.93 4.29 14.13
CA SER A 159 -8.73 4.35 12.90
C SER A 159 -9.23 5.76 12.67
N GLY A 160 -9.05 6.30 11.48
CA GLY A 160 -9.47 7.67 11.16
C GLY A 160 -8.72 8.26 9.97
N ILE A 161 -8.99 9.55 9.72
CA ILE A 161 -8.36 10.40 8.71
C ILE A 161 -7.54 11.45 9.44
N PHE A 162 -6.21 11.34 9.39
CA PHE A 162 -5.31 12.18 10.17
C PHE A 162 -4.50 13.13 9.29
N SER A 163 -4.19 14.30 9.82
CA SER A 163 -3.26 15.25 9.22
C SER A 163 -1.81 14.83 9.46
N HIS A 164 -0.99 14.96 8.43
CA HIS A 164 0.44 14.63 8.45
C HIS A 164 1.25 15.81 7.96
N THR A 165 2.35 16.10 8.64
CA THR A 165 3.33 17.09 8.23
C THR A 165 4.43 16.41 7.40
N VAL A 166 4.83 17.03 6.31
CA VAL A 166 5.98 16.60 5.50
C VAL A 166 7.26 16.92 6.25
N CYS A 167 8.09 15.90 6.50
CA CYS A 167 9.36 16.00 7.22
C CYS A 167 10.58 16.13 6.31
N ALA A 168 10.45 15.66 5.05
CA ALA A 168 11.53 15.62 4.07
C ALA A 168 11.06 16.18 2.71
N PRO A 169 10.80 17.50 2.59
CA PRO A 169 10.24 18.10 1.38
C PRO A 169 11.15 17.97 0.15
N GLU A 170 12.46 17.85 0.35
CA GLU A 170 13.45 17.66 -0.74
C GLU A 170 13.51 16.20 -1.26
N ASN A 171 12.84 15.27 -0.58
CA ASN A 171 12.83 13.88 -1.04
C ASN A 171 11.90 13.73 -2.26
N PRO A 172 12.36 13.12 -3.38
CA PRO A 172 11.55 12.97 -4.59
C PRO A 172 10.18 12.34 -4.38
N LEU A 173 10.03 11.48 -3.36
CA LEU A 173 8.75 10.87 -3.02
C LEU A 173 7.73 11.86 -2.44
N MET A 174 8.20 13.00 -1.93
CA MET A 174 7.35 14.07 -1.39
C MET A 174 7.22 15.26 -2.35
N ALA A 175 7.75 15.15 -3.57
CA ALA A 175 7.66 16.22 -4.56
C ALA A 175 6.20 16.60 -4.85
N GLY A 176 5.88 17.90 -4.76
CA GLY A 176 4.55 18.45 -5.01
C GLY A 176 3.54 18.27 -3.89
N PHE A 177 3.93 17.68 -2.75
CA PHE A 177 3.06 17.68 -1.57
C PHE A 177 3.00 19.07 -0.94
N ASP A 178 1.83 19.40 -0.41
CA ASP A 178 1.70 20.53 0.53
C ASP A 178 2.42 20.19 1.85
N ASP A 179 2.76 21.21 2.66
CA ASP A 179 3.41 21.02 3.97
C ASP A 179 2.61 20.10 4.89
N VAL A 180 1.27 20.09 4.72
CA VAL A 180 0.33 19.26 5.47
C VAL A 180 -0.65 18.60 4.51
N PHE A 181 -0.86 17.30 4.67
CA PHE A 181 -1.85 16.53 3.93
C PHE A 181 -2.57 15.54 4.85
N THR A 182 -3.65 14.94 4.37
CA THR A 182 -4.40 13.94 5.15
C THR A 182 -4.22 12.54 4.59
N ALA A 183 -4.26 11.53 5.48
CA ALA A 183 -4.25 10.13 5.10
C ALA A 183 -5.07 9.27 6.06
N PRO A 184 -5.74 8.20 5.56
CA PRO A 184 -6.46 7.26 6.40
C PRO A 184 -5.50 6.28 7.07
N HIS A 185 -5.85 5.92 8.32
CA HIS A 185 -5.21 4.86 9.08
C HIS A 185 -6.25 3.88 9.63
N SER A 186 -5.89 2.61 9.73
CA SER A 186 -6.71 1.56 10.35
C SER A 186 -5.81 0.43 10.84
N ARG A 187 -5.40 0.45 12.10
CA ARG A 187 -4.43 -0.53 12.63
C ARG A 187 -4.54 -0.76 14.12
N TYR A 188 -4.09 -1.92 14.59
CA TYR A 188 -3.99 -2.32 16.00
C TYR A 188 -2.55 -2.30 16.53
N SER A 189 -1.60 -1.88 15.71
CA SER A 189 -0.19 -1.75 16.09
C SER A 189 0.44 -0.54 15.40
N ALA A 190 1.52 -0.04 15.96
CA ALA A 190 2.28 1.09 15.45
C ALA A 190 3.78 0.78 15.55
N VAL A 191 4.58 1.54 14.82
CA VAL A 191 6.04 1.60 14.99
C VAL A 191 6.37 2.93 15.64
N GLU A 192 7.19 2.91 16.67
CA GLU A 192 7.61 4.15 17.34
C GLU A 192 8.62 4.92 16.50
N THR A 193 8.42 6.23 16.41
CA THR A 193 9.35 7.16 15.78
C THR A 193 10.78 7.05 16.34
N ALA A 194 10.90 6.87 17.68
CA ALA A 194 12.19 6.70 18.33
C ALA A 194 12.94 5.46 17.81
N GLY A 195 12.23 4.32 17.62
CA GLY A 195 12.83 3.11 17.08
C GLY A 195 13.33 3.29 15.64
N ILE A 196 12.59 4.03 14.81
CA ILE A 196 13.01 4.33 13.43
C ILE A 196 14.29 5.17 13.44
N ARG A 197 14.36 6.18 14.29
CA ARG A 197 15.52 7.12 14.38
C ARG A 197 16.79 6.46 14.92
N THR A 198 16.74 5.26 15.51
CA THR A 198 17.94 4.51 15.92
C THR A 198 18.65 3.85 14.73
N VAL A 199 17.98 3.72 13.60
CA VAL A 199 18.53 3.08 12.39
C VAL A 199 18.96 4.15 11.40
N PRO A 200 20.21 4.17 10.93
CA PRO A 200 20.73 5.26 10.11
C PRO A 200 20.12 5.42 8.72
N GLU A 201 19.56 4.35 8.13
CA GLU A 201 19.12 4.38 6.74
C GLU A 201 17.68 4.89 6.54
N PRO A 202 16.67 4.45 7.32
CA PRO A 202 15.28 4.88 7.14
C PRO A 202 15.09 6.37 7.44
N GLU A 203 14.67 7.13 6.43
CA GLU A 203 14.30 8.55 6.54
C GLU A 203 12.81 8.68 6.71
N ILE A 204 12.34 9.42 7.72
CA ILE A 204 10.92 9.73 7.92
C ILE A 204 10.52 10.81 6.92
N LEU A 205 9.58 10.50 6.03
CA LEU A 205 9.09 11.42 5.01
C LEU A 205 7.94 12.29 5.51
N ALA A 206 7.05 11.71 6.31
CA ALA A 206 5.89 12.41 6.89
C ALA A 206 5.45 11.75 8.19
N GLU A 207 4.96 12.56 9.12
CA GLU A 207 4.45 12.11 10.41
C GLU A 207 3.25 12.94 10.88
N SER A 208 2.45 12.36 11.79
CA SER A 208 1.29 12.97 12.44
C SER A 208 1.49 12.97 13.94
N GLY A 209 1.08 14.06 14.61
CA GLY A 209 1.03 14.11 16.07
C GLY A 209 0.05 13.11 16.69
N GLU A 210 -1.01 12.73 15.98
CA GLU A 210 -2.05 11.82 16.45
C GLU A 210 -1.81 10.39 15.97
N ALA A 211 -1.42 10.20 14.68
CA ALA A 211 -1.29 8.88 14.08
C ALA A 211 0.17 8.37 14.01
N GLY A 212 1.15 9.17 14.42
CA GLY A 212 2.57 8.82 14.32
C GLY A 212 3.09 8.85 12.88
N VAL A 213 4.14 8.10 12.59
CA VAL A 213 4.79 8.09 11.28
C VAL A 213 3.86 7.56 10.20
N TYR A 214 3.82 8.28 9.06
CA TYR A 214 3.05 7.88 7.88
C TYR A 214 3.91 7.19 6.83
N ALA A 215 5.02 7.81 6.43
CA ALA A 215 5.86 7.32 5.35
C ALA A 215 7.35 7.37 5.72
N ILE A 216 8.08 6.35 5.30
CA ILE A 216 9.51 6.16 5.56
C ILE A 216 10.17 5.70 4.27
N TRP A 217 11.32 6.29 3.92
CA TRP A 217 12.11 5.88 2.78
C TRP A 217 13.48 5.32 3.19
N ALA A 218 13.78 4.11 2.75
CA ALA A 218 15.10 3.49 2.87
C ALA A 218 15.79 3.49 1.51
N LYS A 219 16.58 4.55 1.25
CA LYS A 219 17.14 4.87 -0.07
C LYS A 219 18.04 3.79 -0.64
N LYS A 220 18.92 3.20 0.15
CA LYS A 220 19.88 2.18 -0.32
C LYS A 220 19.19 0.94 -0.86
N ARG A 221 18.12 0.50 -0.20
CA ARG A 221 17.31 -0.66 -0.60
C ARG A 221 16.11 -0.29 -1.47
N ARG A 222 15.88 1.01 -1.71
CA ARG A 222 14.75 1.55 -2.47
C ARG A 222 13.40 1.03 -1.94
N GLN A 223 13.23 1.09 -0.61
CA GLN A 223 12.03 0.61 0.09
C GLN A 223 11.23 1.78 0.65
N LEU A 224 9.96 1.89 0.24
CA LEU A 224 8.99 2.84 0.77
C LEU A 224 8.05 2.09 1.72
N PHE A 225 7.98 2.56 2.97
CA PHE A 225 7.09 2.03 3.98
C PHE A 225 6.00 3.06 4.27
N VAL A 226 4.74 2.73 3.98
CA VAL A 226 3.57 3.58 4.19
C VAL A 226 2.73 2.97 5.29
N LEU A 227 2.70 3.58 6.47
CA LEU A 227 2.00 3.05 7.65
C LEU A 227 0.50 3.37 7.68
N GLY A 228 0.01 4.18 6.75
CA GLY A 228 -1.40 4.45 6.49
C GLY A 228 -1.94 3.65 5.30
N HIS A 229 -3.11 4.06 4.81
CA HIS A 229 -3.83 3.44 3.70
C HIS A 229 -4.12 4.42 2.57
N PRO A 230 -3.12 4.80 1.74
CA PRO A 230 -3.35 5.70 0.61
C PRO A 230 -4.34 5.14 -0.42
N GLU A 231 -4.45 3.81 -0.49
CA GLU A 231 -5.30 3.10 -1.44
C GLU A 231 -6.80 3.15 -1.13
N TYR A 232 -7.20 3.50 0.09
CA TYR A 232 -8.58 3.42 0.54
C TYR A 232 -9.52 4.29 -0.30
N ASP A 233 -10.66 3.69 -0.67
CA ASP A 233 -11.82 4.41 -1.19
C ASP A 233 -12.52 5.20 -0.08
N ARG A 234 -13.36 6.15 -0.47
CA ARG A 234 -14.08 7.06 0.44
C ARG A 234 -14.78 6.35 1.60
N ASP A 235 -15.36 5.19 1.33
CA ASP A 235 -16.20 4.44 2.26
C ASP A 235 -15.45 3.27 2.96
N SER A 236 -14.16 3.09 2.69
CA SER A 236 -13.39 1.96 3.23
C SER A 236 -13.36 1.95 4.77
N LEU A 237 -13.07 3.10 5.41
CA LEU A 237 -13.06 3.21 6.87
C LEU A 237 -14.46 2.96 7.48
N GLN A 238 -15.51 3.45 6.84
CA GLN A 238 -16.89 3.24 7.28
C GLN A 238 -17.27 1.76 7.18
N LYS A 239 -16.95 1.11 6.06
CA LYS A 239 -17.19 -0.34 5.86
C LYS A 239 -16.43 -1.18 6.90
N GLU A 240 -15.17 -0.85 7.16
CA GLU A 240 -14.38 -1.52 8.19
C GLU A 240 -14.97 -1.34 9.59
N TYR A 241 -15.37 -0.11 9.93
CA TYR A 241 -15.98 0.18 11.21
C TYR A 241 -17.26 -0.62 11.41
N LEU A 242 -18.17 -0.61 10.43
CA LEU A 242 -19.44 -1.34 10.52
C LEU A 242 -19.22 -2.87 10.59
N ARG A 243 -18.25 -3.40 9.85
CA ARG A 243 -17.86 -4.81 9.93
C ARG A 243 -17.32 -5.17 11.31
N ASP A 244 -16.38 -4.37 11.84
CA ASP A 244 -15.69 -4.68 13.08
C ASP A 244 -16.60 -4.45 14.30
N LEU A 245 -17.58 -3.53 14.22
CA LEU A 245 -18.58 -3.25 15.25
C LEU A 245 -19.47 -4.48 15.55
N THR A 246 -19.66 -5.38 14.58
CA THR A 246 -20.40 -6.63 14.81
C THR A 246 -19.68 -7.58 15.78
N ALA A 247 -18.34 -7.52 15.81
CA ALA A 247 -17.49 -8.35 16.68
C ALA A 247 -17.11 -7.65 17.98
N ASP A 248 -17.02 -6.32 17.97
CA ASP A 248 -16.64 -5.48 19.11
C ASP A 248 -17.58 -4.25 19.21
N ARG A 249 -18.60 -4.35 20.06
CA ARG A 249 -19.57 -3.27 20.29
C ARG A 249 -18.98 -2.05 20.99
N GLY A 250 -17.79 -2.16 21.59
CA GLY A 250 -17.07 -1.07 22.23
C GLY A 250 -16.14 -0.30 21.29
N LEU A 251 -16.10 -0.69 20.01
CA LEU A 251 -15.24 -0.05 19.03
C LEU A 251 -15.63 1.42 18.82
N ARG A 252 -14.66 2.32 18.91
CA ARG A 252 -14.88 3.75 18.64
C ARG A 252 -15.02 4.00 17.14
N PRO A 253 -15.87 4.95 16.73
CA PRO A 253 -15.90 5.41 15.34
C PRO A 253 -14.53 5.90 14.88
N PRO A 254 -14.18 5.75 13.58
CA PRO A 254 -12.96 6.34 13.03
C PRO A 254 -12.90 7.85 13.26
N GLU A 255 -11.76 8.32 13.76
CA GLU A 255 -11.53 9.73 14.08
C GLU A 255 -11.49 10.58 12.80
N HIS A 256 -12.01 11.80 12.87
CA HIS A 256 -12.05 12.75 11.74
C HIS A 256 -12.71 12.21 10.45
N CYS A 257 -13.47 11.12 10.54
CA CYS A 257 -14.06 10.43 9.39
C CYS A 257 -15.49 10.91 9.09
N PHE A 258 -16.29 11.14 10.12
CA PHE A 258 -17.72 11.44 9.95
C PHE A 258 -18.03 12.90 10.23
N VAL A 259 -18.70 13.55 9.27
CA VAL A 259 -19.18 14.93 9.44
C VAL A 259 -20.19 14.96 10.57
N GLU A 260 -19.95 15.79 11.60
CA GLU A 260 -20.79 15.92 12.80
C GLU A 260 -21.07 14.57 13.50
N GLY A 261 -20.19 13.57 13.33
CA GLY A 261 -20.39 12.22 13.88
C GLY A 261 -21.50 11.41 13.21
N ASN A 262 -22.06 11.88 12.09
CA ASN A 262 -23.18 11.24 11.42
C ASN A 262 -22.69 10.18 10.38
N LEU A 263 -22.95 8.92 10.70
CA LEU A 263 -22.61 7.77 9.85
C LEU A 263 -23.34 7.75 8.49
N ASN A 264 -24.45 8.48 8.35
CA ASN A 264 -25.22 8.51 7.11
C ASN A 264 -24.71 9.57 6.11
N HIS A 265 -23.83 10.46 6.54
CA HIS A 265 -23.22 11.41 5.63
C HIS A 265 -22.04 10.77 4.89
N PRO A 266 -21.82 11.10 3.60
CA PRO A 266 -20.65 10.66 2.87
C PRO A 266 -19.35 11.11 3.56
N VAL A 267 -18.40 10.22 3.73
CA VAL A 267 -17.08 10.53 4.29
C VAL A 267 -16.36 11.53 3.37
N PRO A 268 -15.87 12.68 3.85
CA PRO A 268 -15.05 13.58 3.06
C PRO A 268 -13.76 12.89 2.62
N CYS A 269 -13.53 12.76 1.30
CA CYS A 269 -12.30 12.16 0.79
C CYS A 269 -11.24 13.24 0.59
N THR A 270 -10.41 13.45 1.58
CA THR A 270 -9.39 14.51 1.59
C THR A 270 -7.98 14.01 1.27
N TRP A 271 -7.76 12.70 1.11
CA TRP A 271 -6.44 12.06 0.93
C TRP A 271 -6.13 11.64 -0.52
N ARG A 272 -7.12 11.63 -1.43
CA ARG A 272 -6.96 11.06 -2.79
C ARG A 272 -5.86 11.75 -3.61
N SER A 273 -5.75 13.08 -3.50
CA SER A 273 -4.70 13.83 -4.20
C SER A 273 -3.31 13.45 -3.73
N GLY A 274 -3.08 13.44 -2.41
CA GLY A 274 -1.81 13.03 -1.82
C GLY A 274 -1.48 11.56 -2.12
N ALA A 275 -2.47 10.67 -2.06
CA ALA A 275 -2.29 9.27 -2.43
C ALA A 275 -1.87 9.11 -3.91
N THR A 276 -2.54 9.81 -4.81
CA THR A 276 -2.21 9.81 -6.25
C THR A 276 -0.79 10.33 -6.48
N LEU A 277 -0.43 11.41 -5.78
CA LEU A 277 0.90 12.02 -5.90
C LEU A 277 2.00 11.09 -5.37
N LEU A 278 1.79 10.44 -4.21
CA LEU A 278 2.74 9.47 -3.65
C LEU A 278 3.02 8.32 -4.63
N PHE A 279 1.97 7.77 -5.24
CA PHE A 279 2.10 6.70 -6.23
C PHE A 279 2.78 7.19 -7.51
N ALA A 280 2.45 8.39 -7.99
CA ALA A 280 3.09 8.99 -9.15
C ALA A 280 4.60 9.22 -8.92
N ASN A 281 4.96 9.76 -7.76
CA ASN A 281 6.36 9.98 -7.37
C ASN A 281 7.12 8.65 -7.25
N TRP A 282 6.50 7.63 -6.62
CA TRP A 282 7.11 6.31 -6.53
C TRP A 282 7.32 5.66 -7.90
N LEU A 283 6.35 5.77 -8.81
CA LEU A 283 6.50 5.30 -10.19
C LEU A 283 7.57 6.10 -10.95
N GLY A 284 7.72 7.39 -10.66
CA GLY A 284 8.84 8.21 -11.14
C GLY A 284 10.20 7.63 -10.73
N VAL A 285 10.35 7.26 -9.46
CA VAL A 285 11.54 6.58 -8.95
C VAL A 285 11.81 5.25 -9.67
N LEU A 286 10.78 4.47 -10.04
CA LEU A 286 10.94 3.26 -10.84
C LEU A 286 11.42 3.57 -12.27
N ALA A 287 10.86 4.62 -12.85
CA ALA A 287 11.11 5.00 -14.24
C ALA A 287 12.52 5.54 -14.49
N GLU A 288 13.20 6.08 -13.48
CA GLU A 288 14.58 6.62 -13.59
C GLU A 288 15.55 5.64 -14.26
N LYS A 289 15.43 4.34 -13.98
CA LYS A 289 16.27 3.31 -14.58
C LYS A 289 15.93 3.00 -16.03
N ILE A 290 14.67 3.21 -16.43
CA ILE A 290 14.16 2.87 -17.76
C ILE A 290 14.24 4.09 -18.69
N TYR A 291 14.02 5.26 -18.14
CA TYR A 291 14.00 6.53 -18.85
C TYR A 291 14.97 7.54 -18.21
N PRO A 292 16.31 7.36 -18.39
CA PRO A 292 17.31 8.24 -17.77
C PRO A 292 17.15 9.73 -18.12
N ALA A 293 16.44 10.03 -19.22
CA ALA A 293 16.15 11.41 -19.62
C ALA A 293 15.13 12.12 -18.70
N LEU A 294 14.39 11.39 -17.85
CA LEU A 294 13.43 11.96 -16.89
C LEU A 294 14.10 12.35 -15.56
N SER A 295 15.37 12.00 -15.36
CA SER A 295 16.14 12.24 -14.13
C SER A 295 16.99 13.53 -14.15
N ARG A 296 16.69 14.49 -15.07
CA ARG A 296 17.38 15.79 -15.18
C ARG A 296 16.50 16.95 -14.78
#